data_d29946a9edae2640971ed1e8043448ca
#
_entry.id   d29946a9edae2640971ed1e8043448ca
#
_cell.length_a   1.000
_cell.length_b   1.000
_cell.length_c   1.000
_cell.angle_alpha   90.00
_cell.angle_beta   90.00
_cell.angle_gamma   90.00
#
_symmetry.space_group_name_H-M   'P 1'
#
loop_
_entity.id
_entity.type
_entity.pdbx_description
1 polymer ?
#
loop_
_entity_poly.entity_id
_entity_poly.type
_entity_poly.pdbx_seq_one_letter_code
_entity_poly.pdbx_strand_id
1 'polypeptide(L)'
;LEDKKIALNKGDLIIIDKHVPHEILPTSMDDILINIILKVEFFSESFINNLPEESILSKFLKQLLGKKGIHTHYLICNTKNNQLVHQCVQNILCEHLDTQICSSELIDRYISILITHLIRCFGFDTNYHSQKKNEELLQSILNYIKNNYVRGNLNDMCNHLGYTSVYICN
;
A
#
# COMPACT_ATOMS: atom_id res chain seq x y z
N LEU A 1 12.71 -5.02 3.15
CA LEU A 1 11.99 -4.42 2.01
C LEU A 1 12.92 -3.41 1.34
N GLU A 2 13.33 -3.65 0.09
CA GLU A 2 14.22 -2.75 -0.67
C GLU A 2 15.44 -2.27 0.13
N ASP A 3 16.16 -3.19 0.79
CA ASP A 3 17.29 -2.94 1.70
C ASP A 3 16.98 -2.07 2.93
N LYS A 4 15.71 -1.76 3.17
CA LYS A 4 15.27 -1.02 4.36
C LYS A 4 14.74 -1.95 5.44
N LYS A 5 15.18 -1.74 6.68
CA LYS A 5 14.57 -2.36 7.85
C LYS A 5 13.33 -1.58 8.24
N ILE A 6 12.21 -2.29 8.34
CA ILE A 6 10.93 -1.73 8.78
C ILE A 6 10.57 -2.40 10.09
N ALA A 7 10.37 -1.60 11.12
CA ALA A 7 9.86 -2.07 12.40
C ALA A 7 8.33 -1.93 12.41
N LEU A 8 7.65 -3.03 12.70
CA LEU A 8 6.21 -3.04 12.95
C LEU A 8 6.00 -3.17 14.45
N ASN A 9 5.10 -2.37 14.98
CA ASN A 9 4.72 -2.46 16.39
C ASN A 9 3.50 -3.38 16.55
N LYS A 10 3.23 -3.80 17.78
CA LYS A 10 2.02 -4.55 18.11
C LYS A 10 0.77 -3.81 17.60
N GLY A 11 -0.01 -4.48 16.78
CA GLY A 11 -1.23 -3.96 16.18
C GLY A 11 -1.04 -3.19 14.87
N ASP A 12 0.19 -3.00 14.39
CA ASP A 12 0.43 -2.49 13.04
C ASP A 12 0.19 -3.58 11.99
N LEU A 13 -0.17 -3.15 10.79
CA LEU A 13 -0.41 -4.02 9.67
C LEU A 13 0.39 -3.53 8.46
N ILE A 14 0.94 -4.44 7.69
CA ILE A 14 1.60 -4.14 6.41
C ILE A 14 0.92 -4.91 5.29
N ILE A 15 0.66 -4.24 4.18
CA ILE A 15 0.19 -4.87 2.95
C ILE A 15 1.35 -4.86 1.96
N ILE A 16 1.71 -6.04 1.45
CA ILE A 16 2.86 -6.22 0.58
C ILE A 16 2.38 -6.81 -0.75
N ASP A 17 2.82 -6.22 -1.86
CA ASP A 17 2.63 -6.84 -3.18
C ASP A 17 3.45 -8.13 -3.29
N LYS A 18 2.91 -9.12 -3.98
CA LYS A 18 3.53 -10.42 -4.25
C LYS A 18 4.92 -10.34 -4.90
N HIS A 19 5.24 -9.24 -5.57
CA HIS A 19 6.52 -9.03 -6.25
C HIS A 19 7.56 -8.26 -5.43
N VAL A 20 7.20 -7.83 -4.21
CA VAL A 20 8.15 -7.14 -3.33
C VAL A 20 9.02 -8.14 -2.58
N PRO A 21 10.34 -8.19 -2.85
CA PRO A 21 11.25 -9.02 -2.08
C PRO A 21 11.25 -8.55 -0.62
N HIS A 22 10.99 -9.46 0.31
CA HIS A 22 11.00 -9.14 1.73
C HIS A 22 11.49 -10.32 2.55
N GLU A 23 12.09 -10.01 3.68
CA GLU A 23 12.56 -10.96 4.67
C GLU A 23 11.97 -10.58 6.02
N ILE A 24 11.57 -11.58 6.78
CA ILE A 24 11.14 -11.41 8.16
C ILE A 24 12.32 -11.80 9.05
N LEU A 25 12.83 -10.83 9.79
CA LEU A 25 13.89 -11.08 10.76
C LEU A 25 13.32 -11.85 11.96
N PRO A 26 14.19 -12.58 12.71
CA PRO A 26 13.77 -13.26 13.92
C PRO A 26 13.06 -12.31 14.88
N THR A 27 11.89 -12.71 15.34
CA THR A 27 11.07 -12.01 16.32
C THR A 27 11.37 -12.52 17.74
N SER A 28 10.88 -11.85 18.76
CA SER A 28 10.98 -12.32 20.14
C SER A 28 10.01 -13.49 20.39
N MET A 29 10.19 -14.20 21.50
CA MET A 29 9.29 -15.31 21.87
C MET A 29 7.86 -14.85 22.20
N ASP A 30 7.68 -13.58 22.50
CA ASP A 30 6.38 -12.97 22.83
C ASP A 30 5.69 -12.34 21.61
N ASP A 31 6.34 -12.34 20.45
CA ASP A 31 5.79 -11.76 19.24
C ASP A 31 4.94 -12.77 18.46
N ILE A 32 3.76 -12.37 18.06
CA ILE A 32 2.89 -13.13 17.18
C ILE A 32 2.74 -12.38 15.87
N LEU A 33 3.24 -12.99 14.79
CA LEU A 33 3.07 -12.49 13.44
C LEU A 33 1.97 -13.29 12.74
N ILE A 34 0.99 -12.59 12.18
CA ILE A 34 -0.09 -13.18 11.42
C ILE A 34 0.11 -12.81 9.95
N ASN A 35 0.24 -13.82 9.10
CA ASN A 35 0.37 -13.63 7.66
C ASN A 35 -0.93 -14.06 6.97
N ILE A 36 -1.63 -13.11 6.31
CA ILE A 36 -2.86 -13.37 5.56
C ILE A 36 -2.55 -13.23 4.08
N ILE A 37 -2.64 -14.33 3.33
CA ILE A 37 -2.39 -14.34 1.89
C ILE A 37 -3.74 -14.28 1.17
N LEU A 38 -3.93 -13.21 0.40
CA LEU A 38 -5.13 -13.01 -0.40
C LEU A 38 -4.86 -13.35 -1.87
N LYS A 39 -5.72 -14.18 -2.45
CA LYS A 39 -5.69 -14.46 -3.89
C LYS A 39 -6.34 -13.31 -4.66
N VAL A 40 -5.91 -13.10 -5.89
CA VAL A 40 -6.48 -12.05 -6.77
C VAL A 40 -7.98 -12.24 -6.98
N GLU A 41 -8.43 -13.49 -7.03
CA GLU A 41 -9.84 -13.86 -7.22
C GLU A 41 -10.76 -13.39 -6.08
N PHE A 42 -10.19 -13.13 -4.89
CA PHE A 42 -10.92 -12.52 -3.79
C PHE A 42 -11.47 -11.13 -4.16
N PHE A 43 -10.72 -10.39 -4.96
CA PHE A 43 -11.06 -9.03 -5.37
C PHE A 43 -11.92 -9.04 -6.63
N SER A 44 -13.23 -9.27 -6.47
CA SER A 44 -14.15 -9.18 -7.60
C SER A 44 -14.16 -7.76 -8.22
N GLU A 45 -14.53 -7.66 -9.50
CA GLU A 45 -14.70 -6.35 -10.15
C GLU A 45 -15.68 -5.44 -9.38
N SER A 46 -16.77 -6.01 -8.86
CA SER A 46 -17.73 -5.29 -8.05
C SER A 46 -17.11 -4.75 -6.77
N PHE A 47 -16.26 -5.54 -6.09
CA PHE A 47 -15.56 -5.08 -4.89
C PHE A 47 -14.65 -3.89 -5.21
N ILE A 48 -13.84 -4.00 -6.26
CA ILE A 48 -12.88 -2.97 -6.65
C ILE A 48 -13.57 -1.68 -7.12
N ASN A 49 -14.66 -1.80 -7.89
CA ASN A 49 -15.39 -0.63 -8.40
C ASN A 49 -16.13 0.14 -7.31
N ASN A 50 -16.47 -0.53 -6.20
CA ASN A 50 -17.09 0.10 -5.04
C ASN A 50 -16.09 0.78 -4.09
N LEU A 51 -14.78 0.61 -4.31
CA LEU A 51 -13.79 1.29 -3.48
C LEU A 51 -13.71 2.80 -3.83
N PRO A 52 -13.65 3.69 -2.82
CA PRO A 52 -13.56 5.13 -3.05
C PRO A 52 -12.29 5.47 -3.84
N GLU A 53 -12.43 6.20 -4.95
CA GLU A 53 -11.30 6.50 -5.85
C GLU A 53 -10.21 7.37 -5.22
N GLU A 54 -10.58 8.19 -4.27
CA GLU A 54 -9.67 9.12 -3.59
C GLU A 54 -8.79 8.46 -2.53
N SER A 55 -9.15 7.25 -2.08
CA SER A 55 -8.40 6.54 -1.06
C SER A 55 -7.08 6.00 -1.62
N ILE A 56 -6.03 6.20 -0.84
CA ILE A 56 -4.68 5.68 -1.10
C ILE A 56 -4.69 4.16 -1.22
N LEU A 57 -5.32 3.48 -0.27
CA LEU A 57 -5.42 2.02 -0.28
C LEU A 57 -6.21 1.52 -1.49
N SER A 58 -7.28 2.23 -1.88
CA SER A 58 -8.04 1.88 -3.08
C SER A 58 -7.20 1.97 -4.35
N LYS A 59 -6.43 3.04 -4.48
CA LYS A 59 -5.48 3.22 -5.60
C LYS A 59 -4.42 2.14 -5.62
N PHE A 60 -3.86 1.85 -4.44
CA PHE A 60 -2.90 0.77 -4.27
C PHE A 60 -3.49 -0.59 -4.67
N LEU A 61 -4.67 -0.96 -4.18
CA LEU A 61 -5.35 -2.20 -4.54
C LEU A 61 -5.69 -2.27 -6.03
N LYS A 62 -6.18 -1.18 -6.62
CA LYS A 62 -6.42 -1.10 -8.07
C LYS A 62 -5.14 -1.30 -8.88
N GLN A 63 -4.01 -0.77 -8.41
CA GLN A 63 -2.70 -0.99 -9.03
C GLN A 63 -2.24 -2.44 -8.91
N LEU A 64 -2.35 -3.06 -7.72
CA LEU A 64 -1.99 -4.47 -7.50
C LEU A 64 -2.74 -5.43 -8.42
N LEU A 65 -3.99 -5.12 -8.73
CA LEU A 65 -4.86 -5.95 -9.55
C LEU A 65 -4.79 -5.60 -11.05
N GLY A 66 -4.16 -4.48 -11.38
CA GLY A 66 -3.95 -4.03 -12.76
C GLY A 66 -2.96 -4.93 -13.51
N LYS A 67 -3.25 -5.19 -14.80
CA LYS A 67 -2.39 -6.03 -15.66
C LYS A 67 -1.11 -5.34 -16.14
N LYS A 68 -0.93 -4.04 -15.85
CA LYS A 68 0.21 -3.24 -16.34
C LYS A 68 0.84 -2.49 -15.17
N GLY A 69 2.04 -2.90 -14.79
CA GLY A 69 2.85 -2.15 -13.84
C GLY A 69 3.95 -3.03 -13.22
N ILE A 70 5.08 -2.42 -12.91
CA ILE A 70 6.09 -3.00 -12.02
C ILE A 70 5.53 -2.77 -10.61
N HIS A 71 5.06 -3.84 -10.01
CA HIS A 71 4.45 -3.83 -8.69
C HIS A 71 5.55 -4.08 -7.65
N THR A 72 6.08 -3.02 -7.06
CA THR A 72 7.11 -3.11 -5.99
C THR A 72 6.67 -2.33 -4.76
N HIS A 73 5.38 -2.30 -4.48
CA HIS A 73 4.84 -1.43 -3.45
C HIS A 73 4.39 -2.20 -2.21
N TYR A 74 4.56 -1.58 -1.09
CA TYR A 74 3.99 -2.00 0.18
C TYR A 74 3.36 -0.81 0.90
N LEU A 75 2.41 -1.07 1.77
CA LEU A 75 1.74 -0.07 2.59
C LEU A 75 1.84 -0.45 4.06
N ILE A 76 2.34 0.46 4.89
CA ILE A 76 2.36 0.31 6.34
C ILE A 76 1.13 1.00 6.90
N CYS A 77 0.35 0.25 7.67
CA CYS A 77 -0.87 0.71 8.30
C CYS A 77 -0.64 0.82 9.82
N ASN A 78 -0.51 2.04 10.32
CA ASN A 78 -0.40 2.29 11.76
C ASN A 78 -1.78 2.11 12.42
N THR A 79 -2.12 0.86 12.70
CA THR A 79 -3.44 0.48 13.21
C THR A 79 -3.45 0.18 14.72
N LYS A 80 -2.34 0.47 15.41
CA LYS A 80 -2.13 0.18 16.83
C LYS A 80 -3.32 0.54 17.75
N ASN A 81 -3.98 1.66 17.50
CA ASN A 81 -5.09 2.14 18.32
C ASN A 81 -6.46 1.91 17.67
N ASN A 82 -6.54 1.16 16.57
CA ASN A 82 -7.80 0.94 15.87
C ASN A 82 -8.44 -0.39 16.29
N GLN A 83 -9.33 -0.29 17.26
CA GLN A 83 -10.05 -1.45 17.78
C GLN A 83 -10.85 -2.22 16.71
N LEU A 84 -11.43 -1.53 15.73
CA LEU A 84 -12.23 -2.17 14.67
C LEU A 84 -11.36 -3.02 13.75
N VAL A 85 -10.15 -2.56 13.42
CA VAL A 85 -9.18 -3.35 12.66
C VAL A 85 -8.76 -4.58 13.45
N HIS A 86 -8.42 -4.42 14.74
CA HIS A 86 -8.02 -5.54 15.59
C HIS A 86 -9.14 -6.57 15.75
N GLN A 87 -10.39 -6.12 15.92
CA GLN A 87 -11.54 -7.01 16.02
C GLN A 87 -11.76 -7.81 14.74
N CYS A 88 -11.60 -7.18 13.56
CA CYS A 88 -11.70 -7.90 12.29
C CYS A 88 -10.63 -8.99 12.16
N VAL A 89 -9.37 -8.68 12.50
CA VAL A 89 -8.29 -9.67 12.47
C VAL A 89 -8.57 -10.80 13.46
N GLN A 90 -9.05 -10.48 14.65
CA GLN A 90 -9.41 -11.46 15.67
C GLN A 90 -10.53 -12.38 15.20
N ASN A 91 -11.59 -11.84 14.60
CA ASN A 91 -12.69 -12.61 14.05
C ASN A 91 -12.22 -13.54 12.92
N ILE A 92 -11.36 -13.05 12.01
CA ILE A 92 -10.76 -13.88 10.95
C ILE A 92 -10.00 -15.06 11.55
N LEU A 93 -9.20 -14.83 12.60
CA LEU A 93 -8.46 -15.87 13.26
C LEU A 93 -9.36 -16.89 13.97
N CYS A 94 -10.40 -16.43 14.67
CA CYS A 94 -11.35 -17.32 15.35
C CYS A 94 -12.05 -18.24 14.34
N GLU A 95 -12.54 -17.70 13.23
CA GLU A 95 -13.19 -18.49 12.17
C GLU A 95 -12.22 -19.47 11.47
N HIS A 96 -10.95 -19.09 11.38
CA HIS A 96 -9.92 -19.95 10.77
C HIS A 96 -9.50 -21.09 11.69
N LEU A 97 -9.37 -20.83 13.00
CA LEU A 97 -8.90 -21.80 13.98
C LEU A 97 -10.01 -22.73 14.47
N ASP A 98 -11.24 -22.25 14.55
CA ASP A 98 -12.44 -23.02 14.95
C ASP A 98 -13.46 -22.99 13.81
N THR A 99 -13.18 -23.75 12.75
CA THR A 99 -13.98 -23.75 11.52
C THR A 99 -15.37 -24.35 11.76
N GLN A 100 -16.40 -23.54 11.49
CA GLN A 100 -17.81 -23.87 11.59
C GLN A 100 -18.48 -23.82 10.20
N ILE A 101 -19.78 -24.07 10.15
CA ILE A 101 -20.58 -23.86 8.92
C ILE A 101 -20.48 -22.39 8.51
N CYS A 102 -20.19 -22.14 7.23
CA CYS A 102 -20.02 -20.80 6.63
C CYS A 102 -18.79 -20.00 7.13
N SER A 103 -17.79 -20.64 7.76
CA SER A 103 -16.57 -19.92 8.20
C SER A 103 -15.81 -19.28 7.04
N SER A 104 -15.75 -19.92 5.87
CA SER A 104 -15.09 -19.32 4.69
C SER A 104 -15.79 -18.05 4.23
N GLU A 105 -17.10 -18.03 4.17
CA GLU A 105 -17.91 -16.88 3.81
C GLU A 105 -17.79 -15.76 4.85
N LEU A 106 -17.70 -16.10 6.13
CA LEU A 106 -17.48 -15.13 7.20
C LEU A 106 -16.09 -14.52 7.11
N ILE A 107 -15.06 -15.31 6.88
CA ILE A 107 -13.68 -14.83 6.68
C ILE A 107 -13.64 -13.83 5.51
N ASP A 108 -14.23 -14.15 4.37
CA ASP A 108 -14.26 -13.25 3.21
C ASP A 108 -14.96 -11.92 3.52
N ARG A 109 -16.04 -11.96 4.30
CA ARG A 109 -16.74 -10.74 4.75
C ARG A 109 -15.90 -9.95 5.74
N TYR A 110 -15.25 -10.60 6.71
CA TYR A 110 -14.36 -9.92 7.65
C TYR A 110 -13.15 -9.28 6.96
N ILE A 111 -12.58 -9.94 5.93
CA ILE A 111 -11.51 -9.35 5.13
C ILE A 111 -12.03 -8.11 4.39
N SER A 112 -13.22 -8.16 3.81
CA SER A 112 -13.84 -7.01 3.14
C SER A 112 -14.08 -5.83 4.10
N ILE A 113 -14.54 -6.13 5.31
CA ILE A 113 -14.72 -5.13 6.38
C ILE A 113 -13.37 -4.58 6.84
N LEU A 114 -12.37 -5.43 7.02
CA LEU A 114 -11.00 -5.04 7.36
C LEU A 114 -10.44 -4.04 6.34
N ILE A 115 -10.53 -4.35 5.06
CA ILE A 115 -10.09 -3.45 3.97
C ILE A 115 -10.83 -2.12 4.06
N THR A 116 -12.13 -2.13 4.32
CA THR A 116 -12.93 -0.91 4.47
C THR A 116 -12.47 -0.06 5.65
N HIS A 117 -12.13 -0.68 6.80
CA HIS A 117 -11.57 0.03 7.94
C HIS A 117 -10.17 0.58 7.64
N LEU A 118 -9.34 -0.17 6.94
CA LEU A 118 -8.01 0.30 6.51
C LEU A 118 -8.13 1.49 5.56
N ILE A 119 -9.06 1.48 4.60
CA ILE A 119 -9.35 2.63 3.74
C ILE A 119 -9.67 3.88 4.55
N ARG A 120 -10.48 3.76 5.61
CA ARG A 120 -10.79 4.88 6.49
C ARG A 120 -9.57 5.40 7.26
N CYS A 121 -8.68 4.50 7.67
CA CYS A 121 -7.42 4.88 8.34
C CYS A 121 -6.49 5.65 7.40
N PHE A 122 -6.40 5.23 6.13
CA PHE A 122 -5.51 5.83 5.13
C PHE A 122 -6.04 7.11 4.50
N GLY A 123 -7.31 7.42 4.62
CA GLY A 123 -7.89 8.63 4.04
C GLY A 123 -7.27 9.94 4.54
N PHE A 124 -6.40 9.86 5.55
CA PHE A 124 -5.77 11.01 6.21
C PHE A 124 -4.23 10.92 6.28
N ASP A 125 -3.57 9.93 5.65
CA ASP A 125 -2.13 9.78 5.77
C ASP A 125 -1.39 10.63 4.72
N THR A 126 -0.71 11.68 5.19
CA THR A 126 0.06 12.65 4.39
C THR A 126 1.34 12.05 3.78
N ASN A 127 1.83 10.92 4.28
CA ASN A 127 3.11 10.35 3.84
C ASN A 127 3.07 9.76 2.42
N TYR A 128 1.95 9.19 2.01
CA TYR A 128 1.77 8.68 0.65
C TYR A 128 1.74 9.80 -0.39
N HIS A 129 1.17 10.95 -0.05
CA HIS A 129 1.18 12.11 -0.95
C HIS A 129 2.59 12.60 -1.28
N SER A 130 3.55 12.47 -0.35
CA SER A 130 4.93 12.86 -0.61
C SER A 130 5.65 11.87 -1.56
N GLN A 131 5.43 10.57 -1.38
CA GLN A 131 6.01 9.56 -2.28
C GLN A 131 5.44 9.67 -3.70
N LYS A 132 4.12 9.75 -3.82
CA LYS A 132 3.46 9.90 -5.13
C LYS A 132 3.87 11.19 -5.84
N LYS A 133 3.96 12.30 -5.12
CA LYS A 133 4.41 13.58 -5.67
C LYS A 133 5.86 13.48 -6.18
N ASN A 134 6.71 12.73 -5.48
CA ASN A 134 8.09 12.50 -5.91
C ASN A 134 8.16 11.57 -7.13
N GLU A 135 7.32 10.55 -7.22
CA GLU A 135 7.24 9.67 -8.41
C GLU A 135 6.69 10.43 -9.63
N GLU A 136 5.65 11.22 -9.47
CA GLU A 136 5.10 12.07 -10.54
C GLU A 136 6.13 13.12 -11.00
N LEU A 137 6.86 13.72 -10.07
CA LEU A 137 7.95 14.63 -10.36
C LEU A 137 9.08 13.92 -11.11
N LEU A 138 9.51 12.74 -10.65
CA LEU A 138 10.54 11.95 -11.32
C LEU A 138 10.13 11.59 -12.76
N GLN A 139 8.89 11.14 -12.97
CA GLN A 139 8.38 10.87 -14.33
C GLN A 139 8.36 12.14 -15.20
N SER A 140 8.00 13.27 -14.64
CA SER A 140 7.99 14.55 -15.33
C SER A 140 9.41 14.99 -15.71
N ILE A 141 10.38 14.80 -14.83
CA ILE A 141 11.81 15.04 -15.08
C ILE A 141 12.31 14.13 -16.21
N LEU A 142 12.05 12.83 -16.12
CA LEU A 142 12.46 11.87 -17.15
C LEU A 142 11.85 12.18 -18.51
N ASN A 143 10.57 12.53 -18.56
CA ASN A 143 9.90 12.95 -19.79
C ASN A 143 10.50 14.24 -20.38
N TYR A 144 10.80 15.23 -19.52
CA TYR A 144 11.46 16.45 -19.97
C TYR A 144 12.84 16.16 -20.56
N ILE A 145 13.67 15.37 -19.87
CA ILE A 145 15.00 14.97 -20.35
C ILE A 145 14.86 14.25 -21.70
N LYS A 146 13.98 13.25 -21.80
CA LYS A 146 13.77 12.48 -23.03
C LYS A 146 13.42 13.36 -24.24
N ASN A 147 12.62 14.41 -24.01
CA ASN A 147 12.16 15.28 -25.07
C ASN A 147 13.11 16.43 -25.39
N ASN A 148 14.02 16.78 -24.47
CA ASN A 148 14.88 17.96 -24.56
C ASN A 148 16.37 17.69 -24.36
N TYR A 149 16.81 16.40 -24.41
CA TYR A 149 18.18 16.00 -24.08
C TYR A 149 19.28 16.70 -24.92
N VAL A 150 18.95 17.20 -26.12
CA VAL A 150 19.93 17.86 -27.03
C VAL A 150 20.12 19.34 -26.69
N ARG A 151 19.08 20.03 -26.18
CA ARG A 151 19.08 21.50 -26.01
C ARG A 151 18.60 21.97 -24.65
N GLY A 152 18.03 21.09 -23.83
CA GLY A 152 17.54 21.44 -22.52
C GLY A 152 18.67 21.62 -21.50
N ASN A 153 18.46 22.55 -20.58
CA ASN A 153 19.32 22.73 -19.42
C ASN A 153 18.50 22.64 -18.13
N LEU A 154 19.19 22.59 -16.98
CA LEU A 154 18.55 22.47 -15.67
C LEU A 154 17.58 23.63 -15.38
N ASN A 155 17.94 24.86 -15.75
CA ASN A 155 17.09 26.02 -15.48
C ASN A 155 15.79 25.99 -16.30
N ASP A 156 15.87 25.59 -17.57
CA ASP A 156 14.70 25.45 -18.43
C ASP A 156 13.79 24.33 -17.91
N MET A 157 14.35 23.22 -17.41
CA MET A 157 13.60 22.15 -16.80
C MET A 157 12.89 22.62 -15.52
N CYS A 158 13.60 23.35 -14.65
CA CYS A 158 13.04 23.91 -13.42
C CYS A 158 11.87 24.86 -13.71
N ASN A 159 12.02 25.74 -14.69
CA ASN A 159 10.98 26.66 -15.12
C ASN A 159 9.77 25.91 -15.70
N HIS A 160 10.00 24.90 -16.53
CA HIS A 160 8.95 24.08 -17.13
C HIS A 160 8.14 23.30 -16.11
N LEU A 161 8.81 22.74 -15.10
CA LEU A 161 8.19 21.92 -14.06
C LEU A 161 7.67 22.76 -12.88
N GLY A 162 8.00 24.05 -12.79
CA GLY A 162 7.57 24.93 -11.70
C GLY A 162 8.27 24.67 -10.36
N TYR A 163 9.50 24.13 -10.39
CA TYR A 163 10.31 23.82 -9.21
C TYR A 163 11.63 24.57 -9.21
N THR A 164 12.24 24.75 -8.04
CA THR A 164 13.59 25.31 -7.93
C THR A 164 14.65 24.23 -8.22
N SER A 165 15.83 24.65 -8.69
CA SER A 165 16.97 23.75 -8.95
C SER A 165 17.40 23.00 -7.68
N VAL A 166 17.36 23.66 -6.53
CA VAL A 166 17.67 23.05 -5.23
C VAL A 166 16.70 21.91 -4.90
N TYR A 167 15.41 22.07 -5.20
CA TYR A 167 14.40 21.03 -4.94
C TYR A 167 14.53 19.83 -5.88
N ILE A 168 14.96 20.05 -7.13
CA ILE A 168 15.12 18.96 -8.12
C ILE A 168 16.43 18.17 -7.89
N CYS A 169 17.47 18.82 -7.34
CA CYS A 169 18.79 18.20 -7.16
C CYS A 169 19.01 17.56 -5.77
N ASN A 170 18.09 17.74 -4.82
CA ASN A 170 18.11 17.10 -3.50
C ASN A 170 17.16 15.92 -3.45
#